data_72144e9c51e1b600a654b248810061d6
#
_entry.id   72144e9c51e1b600a654b248810061d6
#
_cell.length_a   1.000
_cell.length_b   1.000
_cell.length_c   1.000
_cell.angle_alpha   90.00
_cell.angle_beta   90.00
_cell.angle_gamma   90.00
#
_symmetry.space_group_name_H-M   'P 1'
#
loop_
_entity.id
_entity.type
_entity.pdbx_description
1 polymer ?
#
loop_
_entity_poly.entity_id
_entity_poly.type
_entity_poly.pdbx_seq_one_letter_code
_entity_poly.pdbx_strand_id
1 'polypeptide(L)'
;MGAFISAIPGAVGLGLIWGIMAIGVYITFRVLDFADLTVDGTLATGGAVLVISMMNGMNVWVALLFAFLAGCMAGLVTGVLNTLLGIPPILAGILTQLALYSINLRILGKSNQALSIYKYHVLASMTDITKAIIIVAIFVVAIIAILYWFFDTELGHSIRATGCNQNMARANGININLTKIVALVLSNGLVALAGGLLSQYQGFADVNMGRGAIAVSYTHLRA
;
A
#
# COMPACT_ATOMS: atom_id res chain seq x y z
N MET A 1 -31.82 -12.22 10.07
CA MET A 1 -30.77 -12.11 11.11
C MET A 1 -29.59 -13.03 10.84
N GLY A 2 -29.77 -14.30 10.44
CA GLY A 2 -28.67 -15.23 10.19
C GLY A 2 -27.68 -14.77 9.07
N ALA A 3 -28.19 -14.24 7.96
CA ALA A 3 -27.34 -13.76 6.85
C ALA A 3 -26.45 -12.56 7.25
N PHE A 4 -26.90 -11.71 8.17
CA PHE A 4 -26.12 -10.59 8.67
C PHE A 4 -24.95 -11.07 9.54
N ILE A 5 -25.21 -12.02 10.45
CA ILE A 5 -24.18 -12.59 11.33
C ILE A 5 -23.11 -13.35 10.51
N SER A 6 -23.51 -14.06 9.46
CA SER A 6 -22.56 -14.79 8.60
C SER A 6 -21.68 -13.87 7.72
N ALA A 7 -22.09 -12.62 7.47
CA ALA A 7 -21.30 -11.64 6.71
C ALA A 7 -20.22 -10.94 7.56
N ILE A 8 -20.37 -10.89 8.90
CA ILE A 8 -19.45 -10.18 9.80
C ILE A 8 -17.99 -10.65 9.65
N PRO A 9 -17.67 -11.96 9.66
CA PRO A 9 -16.28 -12.39 9.54
C PRO A 9 -15.63 -11.94 8.23
N GLY A 10 -16.36 -11.98 7.11
CA GLY A 10 -15.86 -11.48 5.82
C GLY A 10 -15.55 -9.99 5.84
N ALA A 11 -16.42 -9.20 6.46
CA ALA A 11 -16.22 -7.76 6.63
C ALA A 11 -15.01 -7.45 7.52
N VAL A 12 -14.79 -8.22 8.58
CA VAL A 12 -13.61 -8.07 9.46
C VAL A 12 -12.32 -8.37 8.68
N GLY A 13 -12.27 -9.47 7.90
CA GLY A 13 -11.10 -9.80 7.09
C GLY A 13 -10.77 -8.71 6.07
N LEU A 14 -11.79 -8.20 5.38
CA LEU A 14 -11.64 -7.10 4.44
C LEU A 14 -11.16 -5.82 5.15
N GLY A 15 -11.76 -5.49 6.31
CA GLY A 15 -11.39 -4.33 7.11
C GLY A 15 -9.94 -4.34 7.60
N LEU A 16 -9.41 -5.51 7.96
CA LEU A 16 -8.00 -5.66 8.33
C LEU A 16 -7.05 -5.37 7.16
N ILE A 17 -7.39 -5.82 5.94
CA ILE A 17 -6.58 -5.55 4.73
C ILE A 17 -6.59 -4.05 4.43
N TRP A 18 -7.76 -3.40 4.46
CA TRP A 18 -7.87 -1.95 4.33
C TRP A 18 -7.15 -1.20 5.45
N GLY A 19 -7.07 -1.78 6.65
CA GLY A 19 -6.28 -1.28 7.77
C GLY A 19 -4.79 -1.17 7.44
N ILE A 20 -4.20 -2.16 6.74
CA ILE A 20 -2.79 -2.09 6.29
C ILE A 20 -2.59 -0.91 5.32
N MET A 21 -3.51 -0.73 4.37
CA MET A 21 -3.47 0.41 3.46
C MET A 21 -3.58 1.74 4.24
N ALA A 22 -4.50 1.83 5.19
CA ALA A 22 -4.69 3.04 6.00
C ALA A 22 -3.44 3.39 6.81
N ILE A 23 -2.69 2.40 7.33
CA ILE A 23 -1.39 2.59 7.98
C ILE A 23 -0.38 3.21 7.00
N GLY A 24 -0.32 2.73 5.76
CA GLY A 24 0.53 3.31 4.72
C GLY A 24 0.18 4.78 4.46
N VAL A 25 -1.10 5.09 4.24
CA VAL A 25 -1.57 6.47 4.03
C VAL A 25 -1.31 7.36 5.25
N TYR A 26 -1.44 6.82 6.46
CA TYR A 26 -1.16 7.54 7.70
C TYR A 26 0.29 8.05 7.75
N ILE A 27 1.25 7.26 7.27
CA ILE A 27 2.67 7.64 7.22
C ILE A 27 2.87 8.86 6.32
N THR A 28 2.30 8.88 5.13
CA THR A 28 2.46 10.01 4.20
C THR A 28 1.65 11.21 4.63
N PHE A 29 0.38 11.03 4.97
CA PHE A 29 -0.53 12.15 5.21
C PHE A 29 -0.37 12.76 6.60
N ARG A 30 -0.25 11.92 7.67
CA ARG A 30 -0.21 12.43 9.06
C ARG A 30 1.20 12.63 9.57
N VAL A 31 2.14 11.74 9.25
CA VAL A 31 3.51 11.83 9.78
C VAL A 31 4.38 12.73 8.92
N LEU A 32 4.29 12.65 7.59
CA LEU A 32 5.11 13.44 6.66
C LEU A 32 4.44 14.76 6.21
N ASP A 33 3.13 14.91 6.42
CA ASP A 33 2.30 16.03 5.90
C ASP A 33 2.42 16.16 4.37
N PHE A 34 2.30 15.01 3.68
CA PHE A 34 2.43 14.89 2.24
C PHE A 34 1.18 14.24 1.64
N ALA A 35 0.44 14.98 0.80
CA ALA A 35 -0.74 14.47 0.11
C ALA A 35 -0.31 13.57 -1.06
N ASP A 36 -0.20 12.26 -0.81
CA ASP A 36 0.23 11.24 -1.78
C ASP A 36 -0.96 10.60 -2.49
N LEU A 37 -1.22 11.01 -3.72
CA LEU A 37 -2.26 10.41 -4.58
C LEU A 37 -1.79 9.16 -5.33
N THR A 38 -0.52 8.76 -5.19
CA THR A 38 0.03 7.55 -5.83
C THR A 38 -0.62 6.28 -5.28
N VAL A 39 -1.10 6.32 -4.04
CA VAL A 39 -1.67 5.19 -3.28
C VAL A 39 -2.73 4.43 -4.07
N ASP A 40 -3.64 5.13 -4.77
CA ASP A 40 -4.69 4.49 -5.59
C ASP A 40 -4.09 3.62 -6.69
N GLY A 41 -3.03 4.11 -7.36
CA GLY A 41 -2.31 3.35 -8.38
C GLY A 41 -1.48 2.22 -7.79
N THR A 42 -0.81 2.47 -6.67
CA THR A 42 0.10 1.52 -6.03
C THR A 42 -0.64 0.30 -5.47
N LEU A 43 -1.85 0.48 -4.93
CA LEU A 43 -2.68 -0.61 -4.47
C LEU A 43 -2.98 -1.59 -5.64
N ALA A 44 -3.39 -1.05 -6.78
CA ALA A 44 -3.63 -1.85 -7.99
C ALA A 44 -2.35 -2.51 -8.51
N THR A 45 -1.19 -1.82 -8.42
CA THR A 45 0.11 -2.39 -8.81
C THR A 45 0.48 -3.59 -7.94
N GLY A 46 0.29 -3.50 -6.63
CA GLY A 46 0.52 -4.60 -5.70
C GLY A 46 -0.31 -5.83 -6.05
N GLY A 47 -1.61 -5.63 -6.33
CA GLY A 47 -2.51 -6.70 -6.79
C GLY A 47 -2.09 -7.30 -8.13
N ALA A 48 -1.78 -6.46 -9.12
CA ALA A 48 -1.35 -6.89 -10.45
C ALA A 48 -0.07 -7.74 -10.42
N VAL A 49 0.96 -7.25 -9.74
CA VAL A 49 2.25 -7.94 -9.62
C VAL A 49 2.08 -9.26 -8.89
N LEU A 50 1.31 -9.30 -7.81
CA LEU A 50 1.07 -10.53 -7.06
C LEU A 50 0.35 -11.58 -7.93
N VAL A 51 -0.76 -11.20 -8.57
CA VAL A 51 -1.56 -12.14 -9.38
C VAL A 51 -0.74 -12.73 -10.51
N ILE A 52 0.02 -11.90 -11.25
CA ILE A 52 0.86 -12.41 -12.35
C ILE A 52 2.00 -13.27 -11.82
N SER A 53 2.65 -12.90 -10.71
CA SER A 53 3.70 -13.72 -10.10
C SER A 53 3.20 -15.11 -9.69
N MET A 54 1.99 -15.16 -9.10
CA MET A 54 1.36 -16.45 -8.75
C MET A 54 0.95 -17.26 -9.97
N MET A 55 0.45 -16.62 -11.03
CA MET A 55 0.12 -17.29 -12.30
C MET A 55 1.35 -17.90 -12.97
N ASN A 56 2.53 -17.30 -12.81
CA ASN A 56 3.81 -17.82 -13.26
C ASN A 56 4.36 -18.95 -12.35
N GLY A 57 3.61 -19.41 -11.36
CA GLY A 57 3.99 -20.52 -10.48
C GLY A 57 4.92 -20.13 -9.33
N MET A 58 5.10 -18.85 -9.05
CA MET A 58 5.90 -18.39 -7.91
C MET A 58 5.20 -18.68 -6.58
N ASN A 59 6.01 -18.88 -5.53
CA ASN A 59 5.50 -19.02 -4.17
C ASN A 59 4.85 -17.70 -3.73
N VAL A 60 3.74 -17.80 -3.01
CA VAL A 60 2.94 -16.66 -2.54
C VAL A 60 3.76 -15.65 -1.71
N TRP A 61 4.71 -16.10 -0.91
CA TRP A 61 5.60 -15.24 -0.13
C TRP A 61 6.52 -14.41 -1.01
N VAL A 62 7.06 -15.02 -2.06
CA VAL A 62 7.90 -14.33 -3.06
C VAL A 62 7.06 -13.34 -3.87
N ALA A 63 5.83 -13.71 -4.22
CA ALA A 63 4.89 -12.83 -4.92
C ALA A 63 4.52 -11.60 -4.07
N LEU A 64 4.32 -11.77 -2.75
CA LEU A 64 4.10 -10.66 -1.81
C LEU A 64 5.33 -9.75 -1.70
N LEU A 65 6.53 -10.32 -1.66
CA LEU A 65 7.76 -9.54 -1.67
C LEU A 65 7.89 -8.69 -2.94
N PHE A 66 7.60 -9.27 -4.11
CA PHE A 66 7.61 -8.51 -5.37
C PHE A 66 6.54 -7.42 -5.41
N ALA A 67 5.34 -7.68 -4.87
CA ALA A 67 4.31 -6.67 -4.74
C ALA A 67 4.77 -5.50 -3.86
N PHE A 68 5.39 -5.79 -2.71
CA PHE A 68 5.97 -4.78 -1.82
C PHE A 68 7.06 -3.96 -2.52
N LEU A 69 8.00 -4.61 -3.21
CA LEU A 69 9.08 -3.94 -3.95
C LEU A 69 8.53 -3.06 -5.09
N ALA A 70 7.51 -3.52 -5.81
CA ALA A 70 6.87 -2.72 -6.85
C ALA A 70 6.23 -1.45 -6.26
N GLY A 71 5.61 -1.55 -5.07
CA GLY A 71 5.13 -0.37 -4.34
C GLY A 71 6.25 0.56 -3.90
N CYS A 72 7.36 0.03 -3.40
CA CYS A 72 8.55 0.83 -3.06
C CYS A 72 9.07 1.61 -4.27
N MET A 73 9.11 0.99 -5.44
CA MET A 73 9.52 1.65 -6.68
C MET A 73 8.55 2.77 -7.08
N ALA A 74 7.24 2.56 -6.94
CA ALA A 74 6.25 3.59 -7.20
C ALA A 74 6.43 4.79 -6.26
N GLY A 75 6.60 4.55 -4.96
CA GLY A 75 6.87 5.59 -3.97
C GLY A 75 8.19 6.33 -4.23
N LEU A 76 9.22 5.61 -4.68
CA LEU A 76 10.50 6.20 -5.07
C LEU A 76 10.32 7.16 -6.25
N VAL A 77 9.59 6.76 -7.29
CA VAL A 77 9.31 7.63 -8.45
C VAL A 77 8.60 8.91 -8.01
N THR A 78 7.54 8.81 -7.20
CA THR A 78 6.83 9.99 -6.68
C THR A 78 7.75 10.88 -5.83
N GLY A 79 8.58 10.26 -4.98
CA GLY A 79 9.55 10.98 -4.16
C GLY A 79 10.59 11.73 -4.99
N VAL A 80 11.12 11.11 -6.03
CA VAL A 80 12.07 11.73 -6.98
C VAL A 80 11.42 12.89 -7.74
N LEU A 81 10.20 12.71 -8.25
CA LEU A 81 9.45 13.78 -8.94
C LEU A 81 9.26 15.00 -8.04
N ASN A 82 8.95 14.78 -6.76
CA ASN A 82 8.78 15.90 -5.82
C ASN A 82 10.10 16.53 -5.40
N THR A 83 11.13 15.73 -5.07
CA THR A 83 12.35 16.25 -4.43
C THR A 83 13.40 16.75 -5.42
N LEU A 84 13.56 16.08 -6.59
CA LEU A 84 14.56 16.45 -7.60
C LEU A 84 13.98 17.36 -8.67
N LEU A 85 12.75 17.12 -9.12
CA LEU A 85 12.09 17.93 -10.14
C LEU A 85 11.27 19.08 -9.57
N GLY A 86 11.09 19.14 -8.23
CA GLY A 86 10.35 20.22 -7.57
C GLY A 86 8.84 20.22 -7.86
N ILE A 87 8.29 19.12 -8.36
CA ILE A 87 6.88 19.01 -8.70
C ILE A 87 6.05 19.01 -7.40
N PRO A 88 4.94 19.78 -7.31
CA PRO A 88 4.08 19.77 -6.14
C PRO A 88 3.60 18.35 -5.77
N PRO A 89 3.45 18.02 -4.46
CA PRO A 89 3.12 16.67 -3.98
C PRO A 89 1.93 16.03 -4.68
N ILE A 90 0.81 16.77 -4.77
CA ILE A 90 -0.43 16.30 -5.41
C ILE A 90 -0.21 15.97 -6.88
N LEU A 91 0.50 16.84 -7.60
CA LEU A 91 0.75 16.64 -9.04
C LEU A 91 1.70 15.48 -9.28
N ALA A 92 2.76 15.32 -8.47
CA ALA A 92 3.67 14.18 -8.54
C ALA A 92 2.92 12.85 -8.33
N GLY A 93 2.00 12.81 -7.34
CA GLY A 93 1.16 11.64 -7.09
C GLY A 93 0.24 11.30 -8.26
N ILE A 94 -0.44 12.29 -8.84
CA ILE A 94 -1.32 12.10 -10.00
C ILE A 94 -0.53 11.58 -11.20
N LEU A 95 0.63 12.15 -11.50
CA LEU A 95 1.48 11.70 -12.62
C LEU A 95 1.90 10.24 -12.46
N THR A 96 2.35 9.87 -11.26
CA THR A 96 2.74 8.48 -10.98
C THR A 96 1.53 7.55 -11.05
N GLN A 97 0.38 7.94 -10.51
CA GLN A 97 -0.86 7.15 -10.59
C GLN A 97 -1.28 6.87 -12.04
N LEU A 98 -1.25 7.87 -12.92
CA LEU A 98 -1.57 7.70 -14.34
C LEU A 98 -0.57 6.78 -15.05
N ALA A 99 0.72 6.92 -14.75
CA ALA A 99 1.75 6.02 -15.27
C ALA A 99 1.52 4.58 -14.79
N LEU A 100 1.25 4.38 -13.50
CA LEU A 100 0.96 3.07 -12.92
C LEU A 100 -0.29 2.43 -13.53
N TYR A 101 -1.33 3.20 -13.84
CA TYR A 101 -2.49 2.67 -14.54
C TYR A 101 -2.12 1.98 -15.87
N SER A 102 -1.30 2.64 -16.68
CA SER A 102 -0.82 2.10 -17.95
C SER A 102 0.10 0.89 -17.78
N ILE A 103 0.96 0.93 -16.75
CA ILE A 103 1.86 -0.18 -16.39
C ILE A 103 1.05 -1.39 -15.93
N ASN A 104 0.07 -1.19 -15.03
CA ASN A 104 -0.78 -2.25 -14.51
C ASN A 104 -1.59 -2.94 -15.61
N LEU A 105 -2.13 -2.15 -16.56
CA LEU A 105 -2.84 -2.69 -17.71
C LEU A 105 -1.92 -3.58 -18.56
N ARG A 106 -0.65 -3.22 -18.69
CA ARG A 106 0.35 -3.99 -19.42
C ARG A 106 0.77 -5.26 -18.69
N ILE A 107 0.93 -5.19 -17.37
CA ILE A 107 1.27 -6.33 -16.50
C ILE A 107 0.13 -7.36 -16.54
N LEU A 108 -1.12 -6.93 -16.36
CA LEU A 108 -2.28 -7.82 -16.34
C LEU A 108 -2.70 -8.31 -17.74
N GLY A 109 -2.33 -7.58 -18.81
CA GLY A 109 -2.77 -7.85 -20.19
C GLY A 109 -4.25 -7.54 -20.45
N LYS A 110 -5.05 -7.26 -19.42
CA LYS A 110 -6.48 -6.90 -19.46
C LYS A 110 -6.83 -6.09 -18.21
N SER A 111 -8.01 -5.46 -18.19
CA SER A 111 -8.44 -4.62 -17.06
C SER A 111 -8.66 -5.38 -15.77
N ASN A 112 -9.09 -6.64 -15.86
CA ASN A 112 -9.35 -7.51 -14.70
C ASN A 112 -8.78 -8.90 -14.96
N GLN A 113 -8.00 -9.43 -14.02
CA GLN A 113 -7.42 -10.76 -14.07
C GLN A 113 -7.88 -11.57 -12.85
N ALA A 114 -8.65 -12.65 -13.12
CA ALA A 114 -9.05 -13.57 -12.08
C ALA A 114 -7.88 -14.49 -11.67
N LEU A 115 -7.76 -14.70 -10.36
CA LEU A 115 -6.85 -15.66 -9.76
C LEU A 115 -7.67 -16.87 -9.28
N SER A 116 -7.42 -18.05 -9.86
CA SER A 116 -8.11 -19.27 -9.43
C SER A 116 -7.62 -19.71 -8.06
N ILE A 117 -8.45 -19.52 -7.04
CA ILE A 117 -8.17 -19.87 -5.63
C ILE A 117 -7.94 -21.38 -5.47
N TYR A 118 -8.54 -22.21 -6.34
CA TYR A 118 -8.39 -23.67 -6.29
C TYR A 118 -7.08 -24.18 -6.89
N LYS A 119 -6.47 -23.41 -7.80
CA LYS A 119 -5.25 -23.80 -8.50
C LYS A 119 -3.98 -23.34 -7.79
N TYR A 120 -4.05 -22.24 -7.08
CA TYR A 120 -2.91 -21.60 -6.43
C TYR A 120 -3.10 -21.58 -4.91
N HIS A 121 -2.02 -21.83 -4.15
CA HIS A 121 -2.02 -21.69 -2.71
C HIS A 121 -2.07 -20.22 -2.33
N VAL A 122 -3.25 -19.74 -1.96
CA VAL A 122 -3.47 -18.38 -1.45
C VAL A 122 -3.40 -18.37 0.08
N LEU A 123 -2.83 -17.32 0.65
CA LEU A 123 -2.75 -17.15 2.12
C LEU A 123 -4.08 -16.68 2.71
N ALA A 124 -4.75 -15.77 2.01
CA ALA A 124 -6.03 -15.21 2.44
C ALA A 124 -7.06 -15.47 1.35
N SER A 125 -8.10 -16.25 1.65
CA SER A 125 -9.18 -16.60 0.72
C SER A 125 -10.54 -16.38 1.38
N MET A 126 -11.53 -15.96 0.60
CA MET A 126 -12.94 -15.93 1.01
C MET A 126 -13.52 -17.33 1.31
N THR A 127 -12.87 -18.40 0.83
CA THR A 127 -13.33 -19.77 1.08
C THR A 127 -13.12 -20.19 2.53
N ASP A 128 -11.97 -19.82 3.13
CA ASP A 128 -11.61 -20.12 4.52
C ASP A 128 -11.44 -18.80 5.31
N ILE A 129 -12.55 -18.11 5.57
CA ILE A 129 -12.56 -16.78 6.17
C ILE A 129 -11.83 -16.73 7.52
N THR A 130 -11.98 -17.75 8.36
CA THR A 130 -11.32 -17.79 9.68
C THR A 130 -9.80 -17.82 9.57
N LYS A 131 -9.26 -18.65 8.66
CA LYS A 131 -7.81 -18.69 8.40
C LYS A 131 -7.32 -17.38 7.81
N ALA A 132 -8.06 -16.79 6.89
CA ALA A 132 -7.74 -15.50 6.28
C ALA A 132 -7.64 -14.39 7.33
N ILE A 133 -8.59 -14.30 8.26
CA ILE A 133 -8.59 -13.31 9.34
C ILE A 133 -7.33 -13.48 10.22
N ILE A 134 -7.00 -14.71 10.62
CA ILE A 134 -5.85 -14.97 11.48
C ILE A 134 -4.54 -14.57 10.77
N ILE A 135 -4.38 -14.95 9.51
CA ILE A 135 -3.17 -14.64 8.73
C ILE A 135 -3.04 -13.12 8.54
N VAL A 136 -4.11 -12.45 8.13
CA VAL A 136 -4.09 -10.99 7.93
C VAL A 136 -3.88 -10.25 9.26
N ALA A 137 -4.46 -10.73 10.37
CA ALA A 137 -4.23 -10.15 11.69
C ALA A 137 -2.76 -10.27 12.11
N ILE A 138 -2.12 -11.42 11.85
CA ILE A 138 -0.67 -11.61 12.10
C ILE A 138 0.14 -10.62 11.26
N PHE A 139 -0.22 -10.42 9.97
CA PHE A 139 0.42 -9.41 9.12
C PHE A 139 0.29 -8.00 9.68
N VAL A 140 -0.91 -7.61 10.12
CA VAL A 140 -1.15 -6.29 10.72
C VAL A 140 -0.30 -6.08 11.96
N VAL A 141 -0.27 -7.06 12.87
CA VAL A 141 0.53 -6.99 14.09
C VAL A 141 2.03 -6.91 13.76
N ALA A 142 2.50 -7.72 12.81
CA ALA A 142 3.90 -7.69 12.38
C ALA A 142 4.27 -6.33 11.76
N ILE A 143 3.42 -5.76 10.91
CA ILE A 143 3.63 -4.44 10.31
C ILE A 143 3.67 -3.36 11.40
N ILE A 144 2.74 -3.37 12.36
CA ILE A 144 2.73 -2.41 13.47
C ILE A 144 4.01 -2.53 14.30
N ALA A 145 4.46 -3.75 14.62
CA ALA A 145 5.69 -3.98 15.39
C ALA A 145 6.93 -3.47 14.64
N ILE A 146 7.02 -3.74 13.33
CA ILE A 146 8.12 -3.25 12.48
C ILE A 146 8.11 -1.72 12.39
N LEU A 147 6.94 -1.12 12.20
CA LEU A 147 6.80 0.33 12.13
C LEU A 147 7.12 1.01 13.47
N TYR A 148 6.67 0.42 14.58
CA TYR A 148 7.00 0.91 15.92
C TYR A 148 8.52 0.98 16.11
N TRP A 149 9.22 -0.12 15.79
CA TRP A 149 10.69 -0.16 15.84
C TRP A 149 11.32 0.83 14.86
N PHE A 150 10.81 0.93 13.61
CA PHE A 150 11.33 1.86 12.61
C PHE A 150 11.21 3.32 13.03
N PHE A 151 10.06 3.73 13.60
CA PHE A 151 9.84 5.09 14.03
C PHE A 151 10.61 5.47 15.29
N ASP A 152 11.19 4.52 16.01
CA ASP A 152 12.12 4.75 17.11
C ASP A 152 13.58 4.92 16.62
N THR A 153 13.86 4.71 15.33
CA THR A 153 15.19 4.96 14.74
C THR A 153 15.39 6.44 14.42
N GLU A 154 16.65 6.83 14.19
CA GLU A 154 17.00 8.20 13.76
C GLU A 154 16.27 8.64 12.48
N LEU A 155 16.07 7.71 11.53
CA LEU A 155 15.30 7.97 10.31
C LEU A 155 13.83 8.25 10.61
N GLY A 156 13.22 7.48 11.52
CA GLY A 156 11.84 7.69 11.93
C GLY A 156 11.64 9.06 12.62
N HIS A 157 12.54 9.43 13.49
CA HIS A 157 12.54 10.76 14.12
C HIS A 157 12.73 11.87 13.09
N SER A 158 13.62 11.69 12.13
CA SER A 158 13.87 12.66 11.04
C SER A 158 12.64 12.84 10.15
N ILE A 159 11.88 11.78 9.86
CA ILE A 159 10.62 11.85 9.11
C ILE A 159 9.57 12.65 9.88
N ARG A 160 9.39 12.37 11.18
CA ARG A 160 8.46 13.12 12.05
C ARG A 160 8.84 14.61 12.12
N ALA A 161 10.13 14.93 12.31
CA ALA A 161 10.62 16.31 12.34
C ALA A 161 10.36 17.03 11.01
N THR A 162 10.57 16.36 9.88
CA THR A 162 10.32 16.89 8.53
C THR A 162 8.84 17.20 8.31
N GLY A 163 7.94 16.35 8.79
CA GLY A 163 6.49 16.57 8.69
C GLY A 163 6.01 17.75 9.57
N CYS A 164 6.59 17.90 10.77
CA CYS A 164 6.22 19.00 11.65
C CYS A 164 6.67 20.37 11.13
N ASN A 165 7.95 20.50 10.73
CA ASN A 165 8.50 21.76 10.22
C ASN A 165 9.75 21.49 9.36
N GLN A 166 9.60 21.62 8.04
CA GLN A 166 10.69 21.37 7.09
C GLN A 166 11.86 22.37 7.27
N ASN A 167 11.59 23.64 7.59
CA ASN A 167 12.63 24.66 7.77
C ASN A 167 13.47 24.38 9.01
N MET A 168 12.82 24.00 10.11
CA MET A 168 13.50 23.63 11.35
C MET A 168 14.32 22.34 11.16
N ALA A 169 13.76 21.32 10.49
CA ALA A 169 14.47 20.09 10.19
C ALA A 169 15.75 20.34 9.37
N ARG A 170 15.66 21.22 8.36
CA ARG A 170 16.82 21.65 7.57
C ARG A 170 17.86 22.37 8.39
N ALA A 171 17.46 23.27 9.29
CA ALA A 171 18.36 23.99 10.18
C ALA A 171 19.14 23.05 11.13
N ASN A 172 18.53 21.92 11.50
CA ASN A 172 19.16 20.86 12.29
C ASN A 172 19.98 19.84 11.45
N GLY A 173 20.23 20.13 10.17
CA GLY A 173 21.06 19.28 9.30
C GLY A 173 20.35 18.05 8.73
N ILE A 174 19.01 17.91 8.89
CA ILE A 174 18.25 16.79 8.35
C ILE A 174 18.08 16.95 6.83
N ASN A 175 18.40 15.90 6.08
CA ASN A 175 18.17 15.89 4.63
C ASN A 175 16.70 15.62 4.33
N ILE A 176 15.92 16.70 4.09
CA ILE A 176 14.49 16.66 3.84
C ILE A 176 14.15 15.81 2.60
N ASN A 177 14.98 15.86 1.56
CA ASN A 177 14.71 15.12 0.33
C ASN A 177 14.77 13.61 0.58
N LEU A 178 15.78 13.16 1.31
CA LEU A 178 15.94 11.76 1.68
C LEU A 178 14.81 11.28 2.58
N THR A 179 14.44 12.06 3.59
CA THR A 179 13.35 11.70 4.51
C THR A 179 12.00 11.59 3.80
N LYS A 180 11.70 12.49 2.86
CA LYS A 180 10.49 12.41 2.02
C LYS A 180 10.48 11.15 1.15
N ILE A 181 11.60 10.85 0.46
CA ILE A 181 11.70 9.67 -0.40
C ILE A 181 11.51 8.40 0.43
N VAL A 182 12.20 8.25 1.57
CA VAL A 182 12.09 7.07 2.42
C VAL A 182 10.68 6.86 2.94
N ALA A 183 10.00 7.92 3.38
CA ALA A 183 8.63 7.84 3.86
C ALA A 183 7.65 7.42 2.75
N LEU A 184 7.80 7.96 1.54
CA LEU A 184 6.98 7.60 0.38
C LEU A 184 7.22 6.17 -0.08
N VAL A 185 8.47 5.71 -0.09
CA VAL A 185 8.85 4.33 -0.42
C VAL A 185 8.22 3.35 0.57
N LEU A 186 8.35 3.62 1.88
CA LEU A 186 7.79 2.76 2.92
C LEU A 186 6.26 2.70 2.85
N SER A 187 5.61 3.85 2.74
CA SER A 187 4.15 3.96 2.63
C SER A 187 3.61 3.19 1.43
N ASN A 188 4.11 3.50 0.23
CA ASN A 188 3.65 2.86 -1.00
C ASN A 188 3.98 1.35 -1.03
N GLY A 189 5.08 0.92 -0.40
CA GLY A 189 5.37 -0.50 -0.21
C GLY A 189 4.28 -1.20 0.61
N LEU A 190 3.85 -0.62 1.73
CA LEU A 190 2.76 -1.15 2.55
C LEU A 190 1.41 -1.17 1.82
N VAL A 191 1.12 -0.12 1.06
CA VAL A 191 -0.09 -0.04 0.24
C VAL A 191 -0.11 -1.13 -0.83
N ALA A 192 1.00 -1.36 -1.53
CA ALA A 192 1.10 -2.43 -2.52
C ALA A 192 0.96 -3.82 -1.88
N LEU A 193 1.51 -4.01 -0.67
CA LEU A 193 1.34 -5.25 0.08
C LEU A 193 -0.15 -5.47 0.43
N ALA A 194 -0.85 -4.42 0.87
CA ALA A 194 -2.30 -4.47 1.09
C ALA A 194 -3.06 -4.82 -0.20
N GLY A 195 -2.69 -4.24 -1.34
CA GLY A 195 -3.26 -4.54 -2.66
C GLY A 195 -3.05 -6.00 -3.07
N GLY A 196 -1.87 -6.55 -2.79
CA GLY A 196 -1.58 -7.97 -3.00
C GLY A 196 -2.46 -8.88 -2.13
N LEU A 197 -2.60 -8.60 -0.85
CA LEU A 197 -3.48 -9.34 0.06
C LEU A 197 -4.96 -9.22 -0.35
N LEU A 198 -5.37 -8.02 -0.79
CA LEU A 198 -6.73 -7.78 -1.26
C LEU A 198 -7.06 -8.61 -2.50
N SER A 199 -6.13 -8.69 -3.45
CA SER A 199 -6.30 -9.51 -4.66
C SER A 199 -6.38 -11.01 -4.36
N GLN A 200 -5.64 -11.51 -3.37
CA GLN A 200 -5.79 -12.90 -2.91
C GLN A 200 -7.15 -13.13 -2.26
N TYR A 201 -7.57 -12.20 -1.40
CA TYR A 201 -8.83 -12.31 -0.67
C TYR A 201 -10.04 -12.30 -1.62
N GLN A 202 -10.04 -11.41 -2.61
CA GLN A 202 -11.12 -11.29 -3.59
C GLN A 202 -11.03 -12.33 -4.72
N GLY A 203 -9.85 -12.91 -4.96
CA GLY A 203 -9.62 -13.85 -6.05
C GLY A 203 -9.47 -13.19 -7.43
N PHE A 204 -9.22 -11.89 -7.50
CA PHE A 204 -8.93 -11.16 -8.74
C PHE A 204 -8.13 -9.90 -8.48
N ALA A 205 -7.44 -9.41 -9.51
CA ALA A 205 -6.85 -8.07 -9.53
C ALA A 205 -7.50 -7.23 -10.64
N ASP A 206 -7.86 -6.00 -10.30
CA ASP A 206 -8.42 -5.01 -11.23
C ASP A 206 -7.53 -3.77 -11.26
N VAL A 207 -7.32 -3.18 -12.43
CA VAL A 207 -6.49 -1.97 -12.59
C VAL A 207 -7.05 -0.77 -11.81
N ASN A 208 -8.36 -0.77 -11.53
CA ASN A 208 -9.06 0.31 -10.83
C ASN A 208 -9.36 0.00 -9.35
N MET A 209 -8.86 -1.12 -8.79
CA MET A 209 -9.22 -1.57 -7.45
C MET A 209 -8.83 -0.58 -6.33
N GLY A 210 -7.91 0.34 -6.59
CA GLY A 210 -7.51 1.40 -5.65
C GLY A 210 -8.29 2.71 -5.78
N ARG A 211 -9.11 2.88 -6.80
CA ARG A 211 -9.80 4.16 -7.03
C ARG A 211 -10.75 4.50 -5.90
N GLY A 212 -10.57 5.71 -5.33
CA GLY A 212 -11.39 6.22 -4.23
C GLY A 212 -10.91 5.80 -2.83
N ALA A 213 -9.91 4.95 -2.74
CA ALA A 213 -9.34 4.51 -1.46
C ALA A 213 -8.77 5.70 -0.65
N ILE A 214 -8.13 6.63 -1.33
CA ILE A 214 -7.60 7.86 -0.71
C ILE A 214 -8.72 8.74 -0.16
N ALA A 215 -9.82 8.91 -0.89
CA ALA A 215 -10.91 9.77 -0.46
C ALA A 215 -11.48 9.33 0.89
N VAL A 216 -11.66 8.02 1.08
CA VAL A 216 -12.12 7.44 2.35
C VAL A 216 -11.06 7.63 3.44
N SER A 217 -9.79 7.35 3.15
CA SER A 217 -8.71 7.48 4.13
C SER A 217 -8.54 8.93 4.60
N TYR A 218 -8.60 9.90 3.71
CA TYR A 218 -8.45 11.32 4.08
C TYR A 218 -9.61 11.84 4.94
N THR A 219 -10.84 11.42 4.70
CA THR A 219 -11.97 11.83 5.52
C THR A 219 -11.86 11.30 6.95
N HIS A 220 -11.37 10.08 7.14
CA HIS A 220 -11.21 9.47 8.46
C HIS A 220 -9.94 9.91 9.21
N LEU A 221 -8.85 10.24 8.50
CA LEU A 221 -7.59 10.66 9.12
C LEU A 221 -7.58 12.16 9.50
N ARG A 222 -8.49 12.97 8.95
CA ARG A 222 -8.58 14.41 9.22
C ARG A 222 -9.53 14.72 10.39
N ALA A 223 -10.40 13.82 10.75
CA ALA A 223 -11.27 13.92 11.92
C ALA A 223 -10.51 13.56 13.21
#